data_86e2207e6465044250f7cbb17f1036f8
#
_entry.id   86e2207e6465044250f7cbb17f1036f8
#
_cell.length_a   1.000
_cell.length_b   1.000
_cell.length_c   1.000
_cell.angle_alpha   90.00
_cell.angle_beta   90.00
_cell.angle_gamma   90.00
#
_symmetry.space_group_name_H-M   'P 1'
#
loop_
_entity.id
_entity.type
_entity.pdbx_description
1 polymer ?
#
loop_
_entity_poly.entity_id
_entity_poly.type
_entity_poly.pdbx_seq_one_letter_code
_entity_poly.pdbx_strand_id
1 'polypeptide(L)'
;EFMNQTGTLGTFLAGSVVYVGTTGRVKVIVAGTVGAQDTVEALEVTAGGSGYTGATGVATTTTGDGSGLTVDTTVSAGAVTAVAINAAGTGYKINDVITISGGGANATLKVLSVESLPPTASDGVEFVGAQAGAILPVLVDYVVVPSTDAATDLIVGR
;
A
#
# COMPACT_ATOMS: atom_id res chain seq x y z
N GLU A 1 20.25 -0.96 -15.98
CA GLU A 1 20.34 0.46 -15.61
C GLU A 1 21.27 0.59 -14.41
N PHE A 2 22.31 1.44 -14.53
CA PHE A 2 23.27 1.66 -13.44
C PHE A 2 22.69 2.67 -12.46
N MET A 3 22.62 2.31 -11.19
CA MET A 3 22.30 3.27 -10.14
C MET A 3 23.55 3.73 -9.41
N ASN A 4 23.90 4.98 -9.59
CA ASN A 4 24.86 5.67 -8.73
C ASN A 4 24.06 6.30 -7.57
N GLN A 5 24.26 5.81 -6.34
CA GLN A 5 23.33 5.99 -5.23
C GLN A 5 23.65 7.17 -4.33
N THR A 6 22.74 8.09 -4.21
CA THR A 6 22.53 8.92 -3.01
C THR A 6 21.03 8.98 -2.71
N GLY A 7 20.57 8.13 -1.81
CA GLY A 7 19.44 8.40 -0.93
C GLY A 7 18.01 8.38 -1.49
N THR A 8 17.70 7.69 -2.59
CA THR A 8 16.32 7.64 -3.09
C THR A 8 15.87 6.20 -3.39
N LEU A 9 14.62 5.87 -3.06
CA LEU A 9 13.96 4.64 -3.51
C LEU A 9 13.97 4.60 -5.05
N GLY A 10 14.71 3.65 -5.63
CA GLY A 10 14.63 3.37 -7.07
C GLY A 10 13.53 2.38 -7.35
N THR A 11 12.54 2.75 -8.15
CA THR A 11 11.54 1.82 -8.69
C THR A 11 12.14 1.04 -9.84
N PHE A 12 12.08 -0.29 -9.74
CA PHE A 12 12.47 -1.20 -10.82
C PHE A 12 11.25 -1.97 -11.33
N LEU A 13 11.40 -2.59 -12.49
CA LEU A 13 10.38 -3.52 -12.95
C LEU A 13 10.31 -4.71 -11.97
N ALA A 14 9.13 -5.03 -11.50
CA ALA A 14 8.89 -6.12 -10.55
C ALA A 14 9.58 -7.41 -10.99
N GLY A 15 10.24 -8.06 -10.02
CA GLY A 15 10.96 -9.29 -10.27
C GLY A 15 12.38 -9.13 -10.84
N SER A 16 13.02 -7.99 -10.60
CA SER A 16 14.43 -7.77 -10.96
C SER A 16 15.41 -8.46 -10.00
N VAL A 17 16.61 -8.77 -10.48
CA VAL A 17 17.74 -9.25 -9.66
C VAL A 17 18.69 -8.11 -9.33
N VAL A 18 19.35 -8.19 -8.17
CA VAL A 18 20.34 -7.20 -7.74
C VAL A 18 21.73 -7.82 -7.72
N TYR A 19 22.65 -7.24 -8.48
CA TYR A 19 24.06 -7.53 -8.42
C TYR A 19 24.76 -6.52 -7.49
N VAL A 20 25.61 -7.01 -6.60
CA VAL A 20 26.31 -6.20 -5.58
C VAL A 20 27.70 -5.80 -6.09
N GLY A 21 27.94 -4.51 -6.31
CA GLY A 21 29.22 -3.99 -6.79
C GLY A 21 30.29 -3.97 -5.70
N THR A 22 29.97 -3.43 -4.52
CA THR A 22 30.86 -3.41 -3.35
C THR A 22 30.22 -4.13 -2.17
N THR A 23 31.07 -4.75 -1.31
CA THR A 23 30.60 -5.39 -0.08
C THR A 23 29.96 -4.37 0.86
N GLY A 24 28.77 -4.69 1.36
CA GLY A 24 28.05 -3.79 2.26
C GLY A 24 26.66 -4.29 2.64
N ARG A 25 25.82 -3.38 3.11
CA ARG A 25 24.40 -3.64 3.40
C ARG A 25 23.57 -3.32 2.17
N VAL A 26 22.66 -4.21 1.83
CA VAL A 26 21.66 -4.00 0.79
C VAL A 26 20.29 -4.22 1.40
N LYS A 27 19.40 -3.24 1.32
CA LYS A 27 18.02 -3.37 1.74
C LYS A 27 17.12 -3.36 0.51
N VAL A 28 16.26 -4.36 0.41
CA VAL A 28 15.38 -4.54 -0.75
C VAL A 28 13.96 -4.85 -0.31
N ILE A 29 13.00 -4.49 -1.13
CA ILE A 29 11.63 -4.97 -1.04
C ILE A 29 11.52 -6.13 -2.01
N VAL A 30 11.32 -7.32 -1.45
CA VAL A 30 11.25 -8.56 -2.21
C VAL A 30 9.96 -8.58 -3.03
N ALA A 31 10.06 -9.01 -4.29
CA ALA A 31 8.94 -9.04 -5.21
C ALA A 31 7.74 -9.81 -4.64
N GLY A 32 6.59 -9.18 -4.65
CA GLY A 32 5.33 -9.75 -4.18
C GLY A 32 5.18 -9.88 -2.66
N THR A 33 6.13 -9.39 -1.85
CA THR A 33 6.01 -9.45 -0.38
C THR A 33 5.25 -8.28 0.22
N VAL A 34 5.24 -7.14 -0.45
CA VAL A 34 4.40 -6.01 -0.06
C VAL A 34 3.21 -5.99 -1.01
N GLY A 35 2.04 -6.35 -0.51
CA GLY A 35 0.80 -6.05 -1.19
C GLY A 35 0.75 -4.55 -1.48
N ALA A 36 0.26 -4.17 -2.63
CA ALA A 36 0.06 -2.77 -2.95
C ALA A 36 -0.60 -2.09 -1.74
N GLN A 37 0.01 -1.01 -1.24
CA GLN A 37 -0.55 -0.19 -0.15
C GLN A 37 -1.68 0.66 -0.74
N ASP A 38 -2.62 0.01 -1.44
CA ASP A 38 -3.67 0.69 -2.15
C ASP A 38 -4.61 1.34 -1.14
N THR A 39 -4.60 2.66 -1.12
CA THR A 39 -5.51 3.47 -0.31
C THR A 39 -6.74 3.84 -1.12
N VAL A 40 -7.89 3.92 -0.47
CA VAL A 40 -9.15 4.28 -1.14
C VAL A 40 -9.11 5.75 -1.57
N GLU A 41 -9.33 6.00 -2.86
CA GLU A 41 -9.38 7.35 -3.43
C GLU A 41 -10.83 7.80 -3.73
N ALA A 42 -11.68 6.86 -4.20
CA ALA A 42 -13.08 7.18 -4.48
C ALA A 42 -14.02 6.05 -4.07
N LEU A 43 -15.19 6.44 -3.59
CA LEU A 43 -16.27 5.56 -3.13
C LEU A 43 -17.60 5.92 -3.79
N GLU A 44 -18.45 4.91 -3.99
CA GLU A 44 -19.83 5.05 -4.41
C GLU A 44 -20.76 4.44 -3.37
N VAL A 45 -21.83 5.12 -3.03
CA VAL A 45 -22.91 4.56 -2.16
C VAL A 45 -23.76 3.64 -3.01
N THR A 46 -23.69 2.34 -2.77
CA THR A 46 -24.49 1.32 -3.49
C THR A 46 -25.80 1.02 -2.79
N ALA A 47 -25.83 1.16 -1.46
CA ALA A 47 -27.06 1.08 -0.68
C ALA A 47 -26.96 2.02 0.52
N GLY A 48 -27.98 2.87 0.71
CA GLY A 48 -27.99 3.84 1.82
C GLY A 48 -28.33 3.25 3.18
N GLY A 49 -28.90 2.05 3.20
CA GLY A 49 -29.33 1.40 4.45
C GLY A 49 -30.44 2.14 5.18
N SER A 50 -30.57 1.89 6.47
CA SER A 50 -31.57 2.56 7.33
C SER A 50 -31.07 2.68 8.77
N GLY A 51 -31.65 3.63 9.50
CA GLY A 51 -31.32 3.85 10.93
C GLY A 51 -29.99 4.56 11.17
N TYR A 52 -29.43 5.21 10.16
CA TYR A 52 -28.19 5.99 10.29
C TYR A 52 -28.48 7.43 10.72
N THR A 53 -27.49 8.01 11.38
CA THR A 53 -27.35 9.44 11.67
C THR A 53 -26.06 9.95 11.08
N GLY A 54 -26.03 11.17 10.55
CA GLY A 54 -24.79 11.76 10.02
C GLY A 54 -23.72 11.83 11.09
N ALA A 55 -22.52 11.37 10.76
CA ALA A 55 -21.37 11.33 11.67
C ALA A 55 -20.05 11.43 10.89
N THR A 56 -18.97 11.75 11.61
CA THR A 56 -17.60 11.83 11.08
C THR A 56 -16.78 10.64 11.58
N GLY A 57 -15.82 10.18 10.77
CA GLY A 57 -14.91 9.10 11.14
C GLY A 57 -15.60 7.76 11.42
N VAL A 58 -16.72 7.48 10.75
CA VAL A 58 -17.46 6.23 10.94
C VAL A 58 -16.63 5.06 10.46
N ALA A 59 -16.44 4.06 11.33
CA ALA A 59 -15.72 2.84 10.99
C ALA A 59 -16.44 2.04 9.90
N THR A 60 -15.65 1.35 9.09
CA THR A 60 -16.15 0.45 8.04
C THR A 60 -15.62 -0.96 8.21
N THR A 61 -16.28 -1.92 7.57
CA THR A 61 -15.82 -3.29 7.43
C THR A 61 -15.85 -3.69 5.97
N THR A 62 -14.96 -4.61 5.58
CA THR A 62 -14.92 -5.16 4.21
C THR A 62 -14.82 -6.68 4.29
N THR A 63 -15.23 -7.36 3.22
CA THR A 63 -14.99 -8.80 3.03
C THR A 63 -13.65 -9.08 2.35
N GLY A 64 -12.94 -8.03 1.86
CA GLY A 64 -11.60 -8.09 1.28
C GLY A 64 -10.49 -7.97 2.33
N ASP A 65 -9.27 -7.76 1.85
CA ASP A 65 -8.05 -7.65 2.67
C ASP A 65 -7.86 -6.25 3.28
N GLY A 66 -8.62 -5.25 2.80
CA GLY A 66 -8.49 -3.85 3.20
C GLY A 66 -8.82 -3.59 4.67
N SER A 67 -8.19 -2.58 5.25
CA SER A 67 -8.42 -2.18 6.65
C SER A 67 -8.21 -0.69 6.87
N GLY A 68 -8.76 -0.14 7.97
CA GLY A 68 -8.52 1.21 8.41
C GLY A 68 -9.29 2.32 7.66
N LEU A 69 -10.17 1.98 6.71
CA LEU A 69 -11.03 2.98 6.06
C LEU A 69 -12.06 3.50 7.07
N THR A 70 -12.16 4.82 7.18
CA THR A 70 -13.25 5.50 7.86
C THR A 70 -13.88 6.55 6.95
N VAL A 71 -15.15 6.82 7.13
CA VAL A 71 -15.90 7.76 6.29
C VAL A 71 -16.71 8.75 7.11
N ASP A 72 -16.88 9.94 6.58
CA ASP A 72 -17.88 10.91 7.07
C ASP A 72 -19.17 10.67 6.28
N THR A 73 -20.29 10.58 6.97
CA THR A 73 -21.58 10.23 6.38
C THR A 73 -22.54 11.40 6.33
N THR A 74 -23.16 11.63 5.17
CA THR A 74 -24.33 12.48 5.01
C THR A 74 -25.57 11.60 4.96
N VAL A 75 -26.55 11.91 5.80
CA VAL A 75 -27.75 11.07 6.00
C VAL A 75 -29.01 11.87 5.75
N SER A 76 -29.99 11.29 5.06
CA SER A 76 -31.33 11.82 4.90
C SER A 76 -32.36 10.73 5.17
N ALA A 77 -33.36 11.03 5.98
CA ALA A 77 -34.42 10.08 6.38
C ALA A 77 -33.89 8.73 6.93
N GLY A 78 -32.74 8.77 7.61
CA GLY A 78 -32.11 7.57 8.17
C GLY A 78 -31.29 6.73 7.18
N ALA A 79 -31.18 7.15 5.92
CA ALA A 79 -30.36 6.48 4.91
C ALA A 79 -29.10 7.33 4.58
N VAL A 80 -27.96 6.68 4.39
CA VAL A 80 -26.73 7.32 3.90
C VAL A 80 -26.93 7.73 2.44
N THR A 81 -26.77 9.01 2.15
CA THR A 81 -26.94 9.57 0.80
C THR A 81 -25.62 9.96 0.14
N ALA A 82 -24.61 10.26 0.94
CA ALA A 82 -23.25 10.55 0.47
C ALA A 82 -22.23 10.21 1.56
N VAL A 83 -21.00 9.99 1.13
CA VAL A 83 -19.84 9.79 2.00
C VAL A 83 -18.66 10.63 1.53
N ALA A 84 -17.82 11.05 2.49
CA ALA A 84 -16.48 11.54 2.22
C ALA A 84 -15.47 10.64 2.92
N ILE A 85 -14.30 10.43 2.34
CA ILE A 85 -13.24 9.63 2.96
C ILE A 85 -12.63 10.46 4.08
N ASN A 86 -12.64 9.92 5.32
CA ASN A 86 -11.99 10.52 6.49
C ASN A 86 -10.57 9.94 6.67
N ALA A 87 -10.43 8.61 6.64
CA ALA A 87 -9.16 7.92 6.53
C ALA A 87 -9.26 6.88 5.41
N ALA A 88 -8.31 6.90 4.48
CA ALA A 88 -8.37 6.09 3.26
C ALA A 88 -8.10 4.59 3.48
N GLY A 89 -7.53 4.21 4.64
CA GLY A 89 -7.14 2.83 4.91
C GLY A 89 -6.07 2.31 3.95
N THR A 90 -5.82 1.02 3.97
CA THR A 90 -4.83 0.34 3.11
C THR A 90 -5.30 -1.04 2.70
N GLY A 91 -4.75 -1.57 1.60
CA GLY A 91 -5.01 -2.93 1.13
C GLY A 91 -6.36 -3.13 0.42
N TYR A 92 -7.01 -2.05 0.04
CA TYR A 92 -8.28 -2.10 -0.71
C TYR A 92 -8.04 -2.32 -2.21
N LYS A 93 -9.02 -2.91 -2.85
CA LYS A 93 -9.03 -3.15 -4.30
C LYS A 93 -10.27 -2.50 -4.93
N ILE A 94 -10.14 -2.14 -6.20
CA ILE A 94 -11.30 -1.67 -6.98
C ILE A 94 -12.38 -2.76 -6.99
N ASN A 95 -13.61 -2.37 -6.75
CA ASN A 95 -14.80 -3.17 -6.56
C ASN A 95 -14.96 -3.83 -5.19
N ASP A 96 -14.08 -3.61 -4.22
CA ASP A 96 -14.33 -4.05 -2.85
C ASP A 96 -15.65 -3.47 -2.33
N VAL A 97 -16.39 -4.32 -1.63
CA VAL A 97 -17.64 -3.93 -0.98
C VAL A 97 -17.36 -3.61 0.49
N ILE A 98 -17.76 -2.41 0.87
CA ILE A 98 -17.55 -1.85 2.19
C ILE A 98 -18.90 -1.71 2.88
N THR A 99 -19.00 -2.13 4.14
CA THR A 99 -20.17 -1.92 4.98
C THR A 99 -19.89 -0.83 6.00
N ILE A 100 -20.76 0.16 6.12
CA ILE A 100 -20.68 1.24 7.12
C ILE A 100 -21.19 0.71 8.46
N SER A 101 -20.40 0.90 9.51
CA SER A 101 -20.79 0.52 10.88
C SER A 101 -21.90 1.44 11.42
N GLY A 102 -22.71 0.92 12.34
CA GLY A 102 -23.84 1.66 12.93
C GLY A 102 -25.15 1.48 12.14
N GLY A 103 -26.17 2.25 12.51
CA GLY A 103 -27.52 2.10 11.95
C GLY A 103 -27.98 0.66 11.98
N GLY A 104 -28.54 0.19 10.87
CA GLY A 104 -28.86 -1.22 10.65
C GLY A 104 -27.71 -2.06 10.11
N ALA A 105 -26.48 -1.53 10.02
CA ALA A 105 -25.31 -2.13 9.40
C ALA A 105 -25.58 -2.67 7.98
N ASN A 106 -26.38 -1.97 7.22
CA ASN A 106 -26.85 -2.36 5.89
C ASN A 106 -26.60 -1.30 4.81
N ALA A 107 -25.87 -0.20 5.15
CA ALA A 107 -25.36 0.70 4.14
C ALA A 107 -24.08 0.16 3.54
N THR A 108 -24.02 0.10 2.23
CA THR A 108 -22.86 -0.42 1.49
C THR A 108 -22.30 0.59 0.52
N LEU A 109 -20.97 0.55 0.40
CA LEU A 109 -20.19 1.33 -0.54
C LEU A 109 -19.43 0.39 -1.45
N LYS A 110 -19.01 0.91 -2.58
CA LYS A 110 -18.12 0.24 -3.52
C LYS A 110 -16.88 1.09 -3.73
N VAL A 111 -15.69 0.49 -3.72
CA VAL A 111 -14.45 1.16 -4.07
C VAL A 111 -14.40 1.35 -5.59
N LEU A 112 -14.33 2.62 -6.04
CA LEU A 112 -14.23 2.99 -7.45
C LEU A 112 -12.80 3.12 -7.93
N SER A 113 -11.94 3.72 -7.11
CA SER A 113 -10.51 3.86 -7.40
C SER A 113 -9.69 3.76 -6.12
N VAL A 114 -8.44 3.34 -6.31
CA VAL A 114 -7.42 3.28 -5.27
C VAL A 114 -6.17 3.99 -5.75
N GLU A 115 -5.47 4.64 -4.83
CA GLU A 115 -4.13 5.17 -5.04
C GLU A 115 -3.12 4.14 -4.55
N SER A 116 -2.24 3.70 -5.45
CA SER A 116 -1.16 2.77 -5.10
C SER A 116 0.01 3.55 -4.55
N LEU A 117 0.23 3.44 -3.24
CA LEU A 117 1.37 4.05 -2.59
C LEU A 117 2.60 3.14 -2.74
N PRO A 118 3.78 3.72 -3.04
CA PRO A 118 5.00 2.95 -3.02
C PRO A 118 5.26 2.41 -1.59
N PRO A 119 5.84 1.20 -1.46
CA PRO A 119 6.21 0.67 -0.16
C PRO A 119 7.22 1.59 0.53
N THR A 120 7.22 1.57 1.86
CA THR A 120 8.13 2.37 2.67
C THR A 120 9.45 1.64 2.93
N ALA A 121 10.50 2.36 3.34
CA ALA A 121 11.78 1.76 3.69
C ALA A 121 11.68 0.74 4.85
N SER A 122 10.64 0.83 5.70
CA SER A 122 10.39 -0.13 6.78
C SER A 122 9.98 -1.52 6.28
N ASP A 123 9.40 -1.61 5.09
CA ASP A 123 8.91 -2.86 4.52
C ASP A 123 10.03 -3.72 3.91
N GLY A 124 11.24 -3.18 3.85
CA GLY A 124 12.37 -3.84 3.21
C GLY A 124 13.10 -4.86 4.09
N VAL A 125 13.57 -5.93 3.45
CA VAL A 125 14.47 -6.93 4.03
C VAL A 125 15.92 -6.48 3.84
N GLU A 126 16.74 -6.49 4.91
CA GLU A 126 18.13 -6.09 4.87
C GLU A 126 19.06 -7.30 4.77
N PHE A 127 19.92 -7.29 3.75
CA PHE A 127 21.03 -8.22 3.58
C PHE A 127 22.30 -7.56 4.12
N VAL A 128 22.81 -8.09 5.23
CA VAL A 128 24.04 -7.59 5.88
C VAL A 128 25.24 -8.34 5.34
N GLY A 129 26.29 -7.61 4.96
CA GLY A 129 27.54 -8.20 4.44
C GLY A 129 27.38 -8.84 3.06
N ALA A 130 26.46 -8.33 2.23
CA ALA A 130 26.36 -8.76 0.84
C ALA A 130 27.71 -8.54 0.15
N GLN A 131 28.28 -9.62 -0.43
CA GLN A 131 29.63 -9.61 -0.98
C GLN A 131 29.67 -8.94 -2.36
N ALA A 132 30.76 -8.22 -2.63
CA ALA A 132 31.04 -7.74 -3.99
C ALA A 132 31.05 -8.90 -4.99
N GLY A 133 30.40 -8.72 -6.11
CA GLY A 133 30.26 -9.76 -7.14
C GLY A 133 29.11 -10.74 -6.94
N ALA A 134 28.39 -10.66 -5.82
CA ALA A 134 27.25 -11.53 -5.56
C ALA A 134 25.97 -11.02 -6.26
N ILE A 135 25.09 -11.96 -6.61
CA ILE A 135 23.69 -11.68 -6.96
C ILE A 135 22.86 -12.01 -5.73
N LEU A 136 21.98 -11.11 -5.32
CA LEU A 136 21.05 -11.41 -4.23
C LEU A 136 20.10 -12.55 -4.65
N PRO A 137 19.89 -13.56 -3.78
CA PRO A 137 19.09 -14.74 -4.11
C PRO A 137 17.58 -14.47 -4.00
N VAL A 138 17.15 -13.26 -4.36
CA VAL A 138 15.75 -12.82 -4.30
C VAL A 138 15.44 -11.93 -5.50
N LEU A 139 14.20 -11.99 -5.96
CA LEU A 139 13.67 -11.01 -6.90
C LEU A 139 13.19 -9.79 -6.12
N VAL A 140 13.43 -8.60 -6.64
CA VAL A 140 13.14 -7.35 -5.95
C VAL A 140 12.23 -6.44 -6.78
N ASP A 141 11.39 -5.67 -6.08
CA ASP A 141 10.58 -4.61 -6.66
C ASP A 141 11.21 -3.24 -6.41
N TYR A 142 11.91 -3.09 -5.28
CA TYR A 142 12.59 -1.84 -4.91
C TYR A 142 13.92 -2.13 -4.21
N VAL A 143 14.89 -1.23 -4.41
CA VAL A 143 16.13 -1.18 -3.61
C VAL A 143 16.06 0.04 -2.71
N VAL A 144 16.28 -0.18 -1.41
CA VAL A 144 16.33 0.86 -0.39
C VAL A 144 17.79 1.06 0.00
N VAL A 145 18.27 2.29 -0.01
CA VAL A 145 19.63 2.58 0.44
C VAL A 145 19.68 2.58 1.97
N PRO A 146 20.44 1.67 2.61
CA PRO A 146 20.67 1.73 4.04
C PRO A 146 21.34 3.03 4.46
N SER A 147 21.09 3.47 5.68
CA SER A 147 21.66 4.72 6.21
C SER A 147 23.15 4.58 6.56
N THR A 148 23.67 3.36 6.73
CA THR A 148 25.05 3.06 7.13
C THR A 148 25.59 1.85 6.38
N ASP A 149 26.87 1.85 6.06
CA ASP A 149 27.60 0.73 5.42
C ASP A 149 26.90 0.18 4.14
N ALA A 150 26.26 1.06 3.39
CA ALA A 150 25.56 0.65 2.17
C ALA A 150 26.54 0.10 1.14
N ALA A 151 26.17 -1.00 0.49
CA ALA A 151 26.82 -1.46 -0.72
C ALA A 151 26.62 -0.41 -1.82
N THR A 152 27.62 -0.23 -2.67
CA THR A 152 27.56 0.70 -3.82
C THR A 152 27.63 -0.07 -5.14
N ASP A 153 27.47 0.66 -6.24
CA ASP A 153 27.53 0.11 -7.60
C ASP A 153 26.58 -1.09 -7.80
N LEU A 154 25.37 -0.96 -7.23
CA LEU A 154 24.33 -1.96 -7.41
C LEU A 154 23.83 -1.94 -8.86
N ILE A 155 23.80 -3.10 -9.51
CA ILE A 155 23.24 -3.28 -10.84
C ILE A 155 21.95 -4.06 -10.69
N VAL A 156 20.88 -3.53 -11.25
CA VAL A 156 19.58 -4.20 -11.26
C VAL A 156 19.25 -4.60 -12.68
N GLY A 157 18.91 -5.84 -12.88
CA GLY A 157 18.64 -6.43 -14.18
C GLY A 157 17.54 -7.49 -14.15
N ARG A 158 17.12 -7.90 -15.31
CA ARG A 158 16.23 -9.05 -15.54
C ARG A 158 17.01 -10.17 -16.18
#